data_0973ab4618a76fbab81d746df6477a2c
#
_entry.id   0973ab4618a76fbab81d746df6477a2c
#
_cell.length_a   1.000
_cell.length_b   1.000
_cell.length_c   1.000
_cell.angle_alpha   90.00
_cell.angle_beta   90.00
_cell.angle_gamma   90.00
#
_symmetry.space_group_name_H-M   'P 1'
#
loop_
_entity.id
_entity.type
_entity.pdbx_description
1 polymer ?
#
loop_
_entity_poly.entity_id
_entity_poly.type
_entity_poly.pdbx_seq_one_letter_code
_entity_poly.pdbx_strand_id
1 'polypeptide(L)'
;MKSPSRYIGLGLLLVLLTAFPLVAPLFGLEFYIGFVRRVLIVALAAASLNFILGFGGMVALGHAGFIGIGAYTVVALSDAGVMSGWIMWPAAALMAGLVATLIGTVALRTRGVYFIMTTLAFAQMLYFVVVSLRRYGGDDGYTLMSRPTLLPGLDLGNESNFYWVVLAIVALALWWLHRATQSRFGHALMGIRDNETRMRALGYPVFRLQLVAFAIAGAIAGLSGALLAGGNGFVSPATMHWTQSATLLVMVVIGGLGRSWGGPVGAVVWLVLEEALKQHTEHWHMPLGLLLIAVALWAPKGLAALYKRRLPLTPTLSAAGRGSKAP
;
A
#
# COMPACT_ATOMS: atom_id res chain seq x y z
N MET A 1 26.39 -0.32 -11.37
CA MET A 1 25.67 -0.67 -12.61
C MET A 1 24.46 -1.51 -12.24
N LYS A 2 23.23 -1.02 -12.46
CA LYS A 2 21.98 -1.78 -12.19
C LYS A 2 21.85 -2.81 -13.31
N SER A 3 21.73 -4.11 -12.98
CA SER A 3 21.66 -5.20 -13.95
C SER A 3 20.48 -5.01 -14.93
N PRO A 4 20.70 -5.14 -16.24
CA PRO A 4 19.67 -4.97 -17.28
C PRO A 4 18.49 -5.94 -17.11
N SER A 5 18.72 -7.10 -16.49
CA SER A 5 17.70 -8.12 -16.22
C SER A 5 16.53 -7.65 -15.36
N ARG A 6 16.72 -6.62 -14.52
CA ARG A 6 15.62 -6.05 -13.71
C ARG A 6 14.63 -5.22 -14.52
N TYR A 7 15.13 -4.46 -15.49
CA TYR A 7 14.28 -3.66 -16.38
C TYR A 7 13.51 -4.55 -17.35
N ILE A 8 14.13 -5.66 -17.80
CA ILE A 8 13.48 -6.66 -18.65
C ILE A 8 12.35 -7.34 -17.89
N GLY A 9 12.55 -7.77 -16.64
CA GLY A 9 11.50 -8.39 -15.84
C GLY A 9 10.32 -7.45 -15.54
N LEU A 10 10.60 -6.18 -15.23
CA LEU A 10 9.57 -5.17 -15.00
C LEU A 10 8.81 -4.84 -16.30
N GLY A 11 9.52 -4.74 -17.42
CA GLY A 11 8.92 -4.53 -18.74
C GLY A 11 8.00 -5.68 -19.13
N LEU A 12 8.45 -6.92 -18.93
CA LEU A 12 7.66 -8.12 -19.22
C LEU A 12 6.41 -8.20 -18.34
N LEU A 13 6.52 -7.86 -17.05
CA LEU A 13 5.35 -7.78 -16.15
C LEU A 13 4.35 -6.72 -16.63
N LEU A 14 4.81 -5.53 -17.01
CA LEU A 14 3.96 -4.48 -17.54
C LEU A 14 3.28 -4.92 -18.84
N VAL A 15 4.01 -5.52 -19.76
CA VAL A 15 3.46 -6.05 -21.01
C VAL A 15 2.40 -7.12 -20.73
N LEU A 16 2.63 -8.01 -19.79
CA LEU A 16 1.68 -9.05 -19.40
C LEU A 16 0.41 -8.44 -18.77
N LEU A 17 0.56 -7.47 -17.87
CA LEU A 17 -0.58 -6.76 -17.28
C LEU A 17 -1.33 -5.93 -18.31
N THR A 18 -0.63 -5.33 -19.28
CA THR A 18 -1.29 -4.58 -20.36
C THR A 18 -1.97 -5.50 -21.37
N ALA A 19 -1.44 -6.66 -21.68
CA ALA A 19 -2.07 -7.62 -22.59
C ALA A 19 -3.29 -8.34 -21.96
N PHE A 20 -3.33 -8.43 -20.62
CA PHE A 20 -4.34 -9.22 -19.92
C PHE A 20 -5.79 -8.90 -20.29
N PRO A 21 -6.27 -7.64 -20.27
CA PRO A 21 -7.66 -7.34 -20.63
C PRO A 21 -8.01 -7.56 -22.09
N LEU A 22 -7.01 -7.65 -22.99
CA LEU A 22 -7.21 -7.97 -24.40
C LEU A 22 -7.35 -9.48 -24.63
N VAL A 23 -6.64 -10.26 -23.83
CA VAL A 23 -6.59 -11.73 -23.96
C VAL A 23 -7.70 -12.41 -23.13
N ALA A 24 -8.06 -11.82 -21.98
CA ALA A 24 -9.05 -12.38 -21.06
C ALA A 24 -10.42 -12.72 -21.73
N PRO A 25 -11.01 -11.86 -22.59
CA PRO A 25 -12.26 -12.18 -23.27
C PRO A 25 -12.14 -13.38 -24.21
N LEU A 26 -10.98 -13.60 -24.84
CA LEU A 26 -10.76 -14.73 -25.75
C LEU A 26 -10.79 -16.09 -25.04
N PHE A 27 -10.51 -16.10 -23.74
CA PHE A 27 -10.49 -17.31 -22.91
C PHE A 27 -11.66 -17.38 -21.92
N GLY A 28 -12.67 -16.48 -22.02
CA GLY A 28 -13.78 -16.43 -21.07
C GLY A 28 -13.38 -16.03 -19.64
N LEU A 29 -12.26 -15.35 -19.49
CA LEU A 29 -11.69 -14.96 -18.19
C LEU A 29 -12.06 -13.51 -17.79
N GLU A 30 -13.18 -12.98 -18.27
CA GLU A 30 -13.62 -11.60 -17.99
C GLU A 30 -13.78 -11.31 -16.50
N PHE A 31 -14.25 -12.29 -15.74
CA PHE A 31 -14.37 -12.19 -14.28
C PHE A 31 -13.02 -11.83 -13.60
N TYR A 32 -11.92 -12.36 -14.10
CA TYR A 32 -10.61 -12.12 -13.53
C TYR A 32 -10.07 -10.71 -13.80
N ILE A 33 -10.63 -9.94 -14.73
CA ILE A 33 -10.26 -8.53 -14.95
C ILE A 33 -10.54 -7.72 -13.67
N GLY A 34 -11.71 -7.91 -13.06
CA GLY A 34 -12.07 -7.29 -11.78
C GLY A 34 -11.15 -7.71 -10.63
N PHE A 35 -10.78 -8.98 -10.58
CA PHE A 35 -9.85 -9.51 -9.58
C PHE A 35 -8.45 -8.90 -9.70
N VAL A 36 -7.85 -8.91 -10.89
CA VAL A 36 -6.50 -8.33 -11.12
C VAL A 36 -6.50 -6.83 -10.83
N ARG A 37 -7.58 -6.11 -11.22
CA ARG A 37 -7.77 -4.71 -10.85
C ARG A 37 -7.74 -4.51 -9.33
N ARG A 38 -8.49 -5.33 -8.56
CA ARG A 38 -8.48 -5.30 -7.09
C ARG A 38 -7.07 -5.56 -6.55
N VAL A 39 -6.36 -6.53 -7.10
CA VAL A 39 -4.96 -6.84 -6.72
C VAL A 39 -4.06 -5.62 -6.94
N LEU A 40 -4.16 -4.92 -8.07
CA LEU A 40 -3.37 -3.72 -8.35
C LEU A 40 -3.64 -2.61 -7.34
N ILE A 41 -4.91 -2.35 -7.00
CA ILE A 41 -5.29 -1.30 -6.05
C ILE A 41 -4.79 -1.64 -4.63
N VAL A 42 -4.98 -2.88 -4.18
CA VAL A 42 -4.50 -3.32 -2.86
C VAL A 42 -2.96 -3.34 -2.82
N ALA A 43 -2.31 -3.68 -3.92
CA ALA A 43 -0.85 -3.59 -4.04
C ALA A 43 -0.35 -2.15 -3.85
N LEU A 44 -1.09 -1.15 -4.35
CA LEU A 44 -0.78 0.25 -4.11
C LEU A 44 -0.95 0.63 -2.63
N ALA A 45 -2.04 0.18 -1.99
CA ALA A 45 -2.27 0.40 -0.55
C ALA A 45 -1.17 -0.27 0.30
N ALA A 46 -0.78 -1.51 -0.03
CA ALA A 46 0.32 -2.19 0.65
C ALA A 46 1.67 -1.50 0.42
N ALA A 47 1.91 -0.96 -0.79
CA ALA A 47 3.12 -0.19 -1.08
C ALA A 47 3.21 1.10 -0.27
N SER A 48 2.08 1.81 -0.09
CA SER A 48 2.03 3.02 0.73
C SER A 48 2.28 2.73 2.21
N LEU A 49 1.75 1.63 2.75
CA LEU A 49 2.07 1.18 4.10
C LEU A 49 3.55 0.76 4.22
N ASN A 50 4.09 0.03 3.25
CA ASN A 50 5.50 -0.36 3.23
C ASN A 50 6.44 0.86 3.18
N PHE A 51 6.00 1.97 2.60
CA PHE A 51 6.77 3.21 2.57
C PHE A 51 6.99 3.76 3.98
N ILE A 52 5.99 3.84 4.83
CA ILE A 52 6.14 4.32 6.21
C ILE A 52 6.72 3.26 7.16
N LEU A 53 6.29 2.02 7.00
CA LEU A 53 6.74 0.92 7.85
C LEU A 53 8.15 0.44 7.49
N GLY A 54 8.36 0.12 6.23
CA GLY A 54 9.60 -0.49 5.76
C GLY A 54 10.76 0.47 5.63
N PHE A 55 10.52 1.72 5.23
CA PHE A 55 11.55 2.75 5.09
C PHE A 55 11.59 3.71 6.28
N GLY A 56 10.45 4.00 6.91
CA GLY A 56 10.37 4.94 8.04
C GLY A 56 10.39 4.29 9.42
N GLY A 57 10.21 2.97 9.53
CA GLY A 57 10.12 2.26 10.81
C GLY A 57 8.84 2.55 11.60
N MET A 58 7.83 3.15 10.97
CA MET A 58 6.58 3.56 11.62
C MET A 58 5.50 2.48 11.42
N VAL A 59 5.24 1.67 12.46
CA VAL A 59 4.22 0.62 12.45
C VAL A 59 2.85 1.25 12.73
N ALA A 60 2.06 1.52 11.69
CA ALA A 60 0.74 2.13 11.82
C ALA A 60 -0.39 1.10 11.58
N LEU A 61 -1.28 0.94 12.55
CA LEU A 61 -2.53 0.15 12.41
C LEU A 61 -3.74 1.00 12.03
N GLY A 62 -3.52 2.28 11.70
CA GLY A 62 -4.56 3.21 11.25
C GLY A 62 -4.67 3.37 9.73
N HIS A 63 -3.90 2.62 8.95
CA HIS A 63 -3.73 2.86 7.52
C HIS A 63 -5.02 2.66 6.70
N ALA A 64 -5.86 1.68 7.09
CA ALA A 64 -7.17 1.45 6.49
C ALA A 64 -8.12 2.65 6.64
N GLY A 65 -8.00 3.44 7.71
CA GLY A 65 -8.75 4.67 7.89
C GLY A 65 -8.53 5.66 6.73
N PHE A 66 -7.30 5.79 6.23
CA PHE A 66 -6.99 6.66 5.09
C PHE A 66 -7.57 6.13 3.77
N ILE A 67 -7.61 4.81 3.60
CA ILE A 67 -8.28 4.16 2.46
C ILE A 67 -9.76 4.53 2.48
N GLY A 68 -10.42 4.38 3.65
CA GLY A 68 -11.81 4.74 3.80
C GLY A 68 -12.09 6.23 3.57
N ILE A 69 -11.28 7.14 4.12
CA ILE A 69 -11.43 8.59 3.85
C ILE A 69 -11.37 8.87 2.35
N GLY A 70 -10.45 8.23 1.61
CA GLY A 70 -10.39 8.36 0.15
C GLY A 70 -11.65 7.85 -0.54
N ALA A 71 -12.16 6.69 -0.14
CA ALA A 71 -13.39 6.11 -0.68
C ALA A 71 -14.62 6.99 -0.38
N TYR A 72 -14.78 7.46 0.85
CA TYR A 72 -15.90 8.33 1.23
C TYR A 72 -15.80 9.75 0.65
N THR A 73 -14.60 10.23 0.32
CA THR A 73 -14.45 11.47 -0.45
C THR A 73 -15.06 11.33 -1.85
N VAL A 74 -14.89 10.17 -2.50
CA VAL A 74 -15.55 9.88 -3.78
C VAL A 74 -17.06 9.85 -3.61
N VAL A 75 -17.58 9.23 -2.55
CA VAL A 75 -19.03 9.23 -2.23
C VAL A 75 -19.55 10.66 -2.05
N ALA A 76 -18.88 11.49 -1.25
CA ALA A 76 -19.30 12.86 -1.00
C ALA A 76 -19.29 13.72 -2.27
N LEU A 77 -18.30 13.56 -3.15
CA LEU A 77 -18.26 14.28 -4.42
C LEU A 77 -19.31 13.78 -5.40
N SER A 78 -19.58 12.48 -5.42
CA SER A 78 -20.65 11.88 -6.23
C SER A 78 -22.02 12.40 -5.80
N ASP A 79 -22.29 12.50 -4.50
CA ASP A 79 -23.53 13.08 -3.94
C ASP A 79 -23.67 14.57 -4.28
N ALA A 80 -22.55 15.28 -4.38
CA ALA A 80 -22.50 16.68 -4.83
C ALA A 80 -22.61 16.85 -6.37
N GLY A 81 -22.81 15.77 -7.13
CA GLY A 81 -22.94 15.80 -8.58
C GLY A 81 -21.62 15.91 -9.35
N VAL A 82 -20.48 15.84 -8.68
CA VAL A 82 -19.17 15.88 -9.35
C VAL A 82 -18.79 14.44 -9.73
N MET A 83 -18.90 14.12 -11.03
CA MET A 83 -18.60 12.78 -11.56
C MET A 83 -17.24 12.68 -12.27
N SER A 84 -16.46 13.76 -12.28
CA SER A 84 -15.16 13.78 -12.96
C SER A 84 -14.08 13.06 -12.16
N GLY A 85 -13.51 11.99 -12.69
CA GLY A 85 -12.39 11.27 -12.11
C GLY A 85 -11.14 12.13 -11.91
N TRP A 86 -10.93 13.13 -12.78
CA TRP A 86 -9.84 14.12 -12.67
C TRP A 86 -9.93 14.96 -11.39
N ILE A 87 -11.13 15.16 -10.86
CA ILE A 87 -11.37 15.90 -9.61
C ILE A 87 -11.44 14.93 -8.43
N MET A 88 -12.18 13.83 -8.58
CA MET A 88 -12.47 12.90 -7.48
C MET A 88 -11.21 12.22 -6.92
N TRP A 89 -10.32 11.73 -7.78
CA TRP A 89 -9.14 10.98 -7.32
C TRP A 89 -8.07 11.88 -6.68
N PRO A 90 -7.69 13.02 -7.25
CA PRO A 90 -6.79 13.96 -6.56
C PRO A 90 -7.39 14.50 -5.27
N ALA A 91 -8.69 14.82 -5.25
CA ALA A 91 -9.37 15.29 -4.06
C ALA A 91 -9.36 14.23 -2.94
N ALA A 92 -9.62 12.95 -3.27
CA ALA A 92 -9.54 11.83 -2.32
C ALA A 92 -8.12 11.66 -1.76
N ALA A 93 -7.10 11.74 -2.61
CA ALA A 93 -5.71 11.69 -2.19
C ALA A 93 -5.35 12.87 -1.27
N LEU A 94 -5.77 14.09 -1.61
CA LEU A 94 -5.53 15.29 -0.80
C LEU A 94 -6.25 15.21 0.55
N MET A 95 -7.53 14.83 0.58
CA MET A 95 -8.29 14.70 1.83
C MET A 95 -7.68 13.66 2.75
N ALA A 96 -7.33 12.47 2.24
CA ALA A 96 -6.68 11.44 3.03
C ALA A 96 -5.28 11.89 3.51
N GLY A 97 -4.52 12.60 2.68
CA GLY A 97 -3.23 13.20 3.04
C GLY A 97 -3.35 14.28 4.12
N LEU A 98 -4.38 15.14 4.06
CA LEU A 98 -4.67 16.13 5.10
C LEU A 98 -5.04 15.45 6.43
N VAL A 99 -5.95 14.47 6.41
CA VAL A 99 -6.33 13.72 7.62
C VAL A 99 -5.10 12.98 8.18
N ALA A 100 -4.27 12.36 7.33
CA ALA A 100 -3.02 11.74 7.75
C ALA A 100 -2.06 12.75 8.37
N THR A 101 -1.95 13.96 7.84
CA THR A 101 -1.13 15.03 8.41
C THR A 101 -1.64 15.43 9.79
N LEU A 102 -2.95 15.64 9.95
CA LEU A 102 -3.57 15.98 11.24
C LEU A 102 -3.33 14.89 12.29
N ILE A 103 -3.59 13.63 11.95
CA ILE A 103 -3.33 12.48 12.84
C ILE A 103 -1.84 12.36 13.13
N GLY A 104 -1.00 12.52 12.11
CA GLY A 104 0.45 12.44 12.23
C GLY A 104 1.04 13.48 13.18
N THR A 105 0.50 14.70 13.26
CA THR A 105 0.97 15.72 14.19
C THR A 105 0.86 15.30 15.66
N VAL A 106 -0.11 14.46 15.98
CA VAL A 106 -0.34 13.91 17.32
C VAL A 106 0.38 12.56 17.46
N ALA A 107 0.13 11.62 16.55
CA ALA A 107 0.62 10.25 16.63
C ALA A 107 2.15 10.16 16.63
N LEU A 108 2.86 10.97 15.82
CA LEU A 108 4.32 10.96 15.74
C LEU A 108 5.03 11.55 16.97
N ARG A 109 4.29 12.10 17.92
CA ARG A 109 4.85 12.47 19.23
C ARG A 109 4.98 11.26 20.16
N THR A 110 4.31 10.17 19.84
CA THR A 110 4.41 8.90 20.56
C THR A 110 5.39 7.95 19.84
N ARG A 111 5.87 6.90 20.53
CA ARG A 111 6.86 5.97 19.97
C ARG A 111 6.54 4.52 20.31
N GLY A 112 7.02 3.60 19.47
CA GLY A 112 6.88 2.17 19.68
C GLY A 112 5.41 1.75 19.76
N VAL A 113 5.06 1.01 20.81
CA VAL A 113 3.69 0.49 21.01
C VAL A 113 2.66 1.62 21.15
N TYR A 114 3.02 2.74 21.78
CA TYR A 114 2.11 3.88 21.93
C TYR A 114 1.72 4.51 20.58
N PHE A 115 2.66 4.54 19.62
CA PHE A 115 2.34 4.99 18.25
C PHE A 115 1.33 4.06 17.56
N ILE A 116 1.50 2.73 17.72
CA ILE A 116 0.57 1.73 17.18
C ILE A 116 -0.84 1.94 17.77
N MET A 117 -0.93 2.06 19.10
CA MET A 117 -2.20 2.26 19.80
C MET A 117 -2.87 3.58 19.40
N THR A 118 -2.09 4.67 19.29
CA THR A 118 -2.62 5.97 18.91
C THR A 118 -3.16 5.96 17.49
N THR A 119 -2.45 5.36 16.52
CA THR A 119 -2.92 5.25 15.14
C THR A 119 -4.15 4.35 15.02
N LEU A 120 -4.25 3.29 15.83
CA LEU A 120 -5.44 2.44 15.92
C LEU A 120 -6.63 3.20 16.49
N ALA A 121 -6.43 3.98 17.57
CA ALA A 121 -7.49 4.79 18.17
C ALA A 121 -8.06 5.82 17.17
N PHE A 122 -7.17 6.51 16.42
CA PHE A 122 -7.63 7.44 15.37
C PHE A 122 -8.37 6.72 14.23
N ALA A 123 -7.94 5.52 13.84
CA ALA A 123 -8.66 4.74 12.83
C ALA A 123 -10.07 4.38 13.30
N GLN A 124 -10.22 3.96 14.56
CA GLN A 124 -11.54 3.68 15.13
C GLN A 124 -12.39 4.94 15.24
N MET A 125 -11.79 6.09 15.60
CA MET A 125 -12.50 7.35 15.60
C MET A 125 -13.02 7.71 14.21
N LEU A 126 -12.20 7.59 13.16
CA LEU A 126 -12.62 7.82 11.78
C LEU A 126 -13.73 6.85 11.35
N TYR A 127 -13.62 5.58 11.72
CA TYR A 127 -14.65 4.58 11.46
C TYR A 127 -16.01 5.00 12.07
N PHE A 128 -16.04 5.34 13.36
CA PHE A 128 -17.28 5.75 14.02
C PHE A 128 -17.84 7.08 13.50
N VAL A 129 -16.98 8.02 13.11
CA VAL A 129 -17.42 9.26 12.43
C VAL A 129 -18.16 8.91 11.14
N VAL A 130 -17.60 8.03 10.31
CA VAL A 130 -18.23 7.63 9.05
C VAL A 130 -19.54 6.88 9.28
N VAL A 131 -19.57 5.92 10.22
CA VAL A 131 -20.81 5.19 10.60
C VAL A 131 -21.91 6.14 11.08
N SER A 132 -21.55 7.24 11.76
CA SER A 132 -22.54 8.25 12.22
C SER A 132 -23.13 9.10 11.09
N LEU A 133 -22.48 9.13 9.91
CA LEU A 133 -22.92 9.93 8.75
C LEU A 133 -24.02 9.20 7.95
N ARG A 134 -25.26 9.23 8.46
CA ARG A 134 -26.43 8.58 7.82
C ARG A 134 -26.66 9.02 6.37
N ARG A 135 -26.28 10.25 6.00
CA ARG A 135 -26.39 10.75 4.63
C ARG A 135 -25.59 9.89 3.63
N TYR A 136 -24.48 9.33 4.05
CA TYR A 136 -23.59 8.48 3.23
C TYR A 136 -23.76 6.99 3.53
N GLY A 137 -24.97 6.57 3.93
CA GLY A 137 -25.33 5.16 4.14
C GLY A 137 -25.04 4.63 5.54
N GLY A 138 -24.40 5.42 6.44
CA GLY A 138 -24.11 4.99 7.81
C GLY A 138 -23.36 3.66 7.86
N ASP A 139 -23.84 2.70 8.64
CA ASP A 139 -23.23 1.37 8.78
C ASP A 139 -23.47 0.45 7.56
N ASP A 140 -24.58 0.64 6.85
CA ASP A 140 -24.95 -0.17 5.67
C ASP A 140 -24.04 0.10 4.46
N GLY A 141 -23.35 1.24 4.42
CA GLY A 141 -22.53 1.69 3.31
C GLY A 141 -23.32 2.39 2.22
N TYR A 142 -22.62 2.80 1.17
CA TYR A 142 -23.16 3.62 0.08
C TYR A 142 -22.89 2.99 -1.28
N THR A 143 -23.94 2.87 -2.10
CA THR A 143 -23.82 2.40 -3.49
C THR A 143 -23.65 3.59 -4.42
N LEU A 144 -22.59 3.62 -5.19
CA LEU A 144 -22.34 4.62 -6.22
C LEU A 144 -23.23 4.33 -7.43
N MET A 145 -24.03 5.30 -7.85
CA MET A 145 -24.95 5.15 -8.99
C MET A 145 -24.22 5.00 -10.32
N SER A 146 -23.04 5.60 -10.45
CA SER A 146 -22.22 5.53 -11.67
C SER A 146 -20.74 5.62 -11.34
N ARG A 147 -19.91 5.09 -12.23
CA ARG A 147 -18.46 5.24 -12.15
C ARG A 147 -18.06 6.67 -12.56
N PRO A 148 -16.94 7.20 -12.01
CA PRO A 148 -16.40 8.50 -12.43
C PRO A 148 -16.13 8.53 -13.94
N THR A 149 -16.39 9.66 -14.58
CA THR A 149 -16.07 9.91 -15.99
C THR A 149 -14.69 10.58 -16.12
N LEU A 150 -13.89 10.23 -17.12
CA LEU A 150 -12.58 10.87 -17.36
C LEU A 150 -12.60 11.75 -18.60
N LEU A 151 -13.08 11.21 -19.72
CA LEU A 151 -13.11 11.87 -21.03
C LEU A 151 -14.44 11.59 -21.70
N PRO A 152 -15.00 12.56 -22.43
CA PRO A 152 -16.14 12.30 -23.31
C PRO A 152 -15.77 11.21 -24.32
N GLY A 153 -16.46 10.09 -24.30
CA GLY A 153 -16.17 8.92 -25.17
C GLY A 153 -15.41 7.77 -24.52
N LEU A 154 -14.79 7.95 -23.33
CA LEU A 154 -14.20 6.85 -22.56
C LEU A 154 -15.22 6.36 -21.53
N ASP A 155 -15.98 5.34 -21.89
CA ASP A 155 -16.92 4.71 -20.97
C ASP A 155 -16.16 3.87 -19.93
N LEU A 156 -16.08 4.35 -18.69
CA LEU A 156 -15.52 3.63 -17.55
C LEU A 156 -16.52 2.62 -16.95
N GLY A 157 -17.74 2.55 -17.46
CA GLY A 157 -18.67 1.46 -17.20
C GLY A 157 -18.11 0.11 -17.67
N ASN A 158 -17.34 0.12 -18.76
CA ASN A 158 -16.63 -1.05 -19.25
C ASN A 158 -15.46 -1.41 -18.30
N GLU A 159 -15.45 -2.67 -17.82
CA GLU A 159 -14.43 -3.20 -16.90
C GLU A 159 -13.00 -3.08 -17.46
N SER A 160 -12.82 -3.32 -18.76
CA SER A 160 -11.50 -3.23 -19.42
C SER A 160 -10.97 -1.81 -19.46
N ASN A 161 -11.82 -0.82 -19.77
CA ASN A 161 -11.42 0.58 -19.79
C ASN A 161 -11.01 1.07 -18.40
N PHE A 162 -11.80 0.72 -17.38
CA PHE A 162 -11.49 1.07 -16.01
C PHE A 162 -10.20 0.39 -15.52
N TYR A 163 -9.97 -0.87 -15.91
CA TYR A 163 -8.72 -1.58 -15.62
C TYR A 163 -7.49 -0.83 -16.16
N TRP A 164 -7.52 -0.34 -17.41
CA TRP A 164 -6.40 0.40 -18.01
C TRP A 164 -6.09 1.69 -17.24
N VAL A 165 -7.11 2.41 -16.85
CA VAL A 165 -6.96 3.62 -16.05
C VAL A 165 -6.36 3.31 -14.69
N VAL A 166 -6.86 2.29 -13.99
CA VAL A 166 -6.30 1.84 -12.71
C VAL A 166 -4.85 1.42 -12.88
N LEU A 167 -4.53 0.63 -13.91
CA LEU A 167 -3.15 0.20 -14.18
C LEU A 167 -2.21 1.40 -14.39
N ALA A 168 -2.62 2.41 -15.16
CA ALA A 168 -1.83 3.61 -15.39
C ALA A 168 -1.58 4.40 -14.10
N ILE A 169 -2.62 4.62 -13.29
CA ILE A 169 -2.52 5.36 -12.01
C ILE A 169 -1.64 4.59 -11.02
N VAL A 170 -1.86 3.28 -10.87
CA VAL A 170 -1.07 2.44 -9.96
C VAL A 170 0.39 2.36 -10.39
N ALA A 171 0.66 2.18 -11.69
CA ALA A 171 2.02 2.15 -12.22
C ALA A 171 2.75 3.48 -11.96
N LEU A 172 2.08 4.62 -12.21
CA LEU A 172 2.63 5.95 -11.96
C LEU A 172 2.91 6.17 -10.46
N ALA A 173 1.96 5.80 -9.59
CA ALA A 173 2.10 5.97 -8.15
C ALA A 173 3.20 5.06 -7.57
N LEU A 174 3.31 3.80 -8.02
CA LEU A 174 4.39 2.89 -7.63
C LEU A 174 5.77 3.37 -8.15
N TRP A 175 5.83 3.88 -9.38
CA TRP A 175 7.05 4.48 -9.92
C TRP A 175 7.48 5.68 -9.09
N TRP A 176 6.53 6.57 -8.75
CA TRP A 176 6.79 7.74 -7.93
C TRP A 176 7.28 7.34 -6.51
N LEU A 177 6.61 6.38 -5.85
CA LEU A 177 7.04 5.83 -4.56
C LEU A 177 8.45 5.24 -4.64
N HIS A 178 8.73 4.47 -5.69
CA HIS A 178 10.07 3.92 -5.92
C HIS A 178 11.12 5.04 -6.07
N ARG A 179 10.78 6.11 -6.79
CA ARG A 179 11.66 7.26 -6.93
C ARG A 179 11.86 8.01 -5.61
N ALA A 180 10.78 8.19 -4.84
CA ALA A 180 10.81 8.82 -3.52
C ALA A 180 11.71 8.04 -2.53
N THR A 181 11.64 6.72 -2.52
CA THR A 181 12.51 5.89 -1.65
C THR A 181 13.99 5.96 -2.03
N GLN A 182 14.32 6.25 -3.27
CA GLN A 182 15.71 6.41 -3.74
C GLN A 182 16.23 7.86 -3.68
N SER A 183 15.39 8.81 -3.29
CA SER A 183 15.75 10.21 -3.14
C SER A 183 16.53 10.47 -1.84
N ARG A 184 17.05 11.70 -1.68
CA ARG A 184 17.66 12.16 -0.40
C ARG A 184 16.68 12.03 0.76
N PHE A 185 15.38 12.29 0.51
CA PHE A 185 14.32 12.13 1.49
C PHE A 185 14.16 10.66 1.94
N GLY A 186 14.13 9.71 1.01
CA GLY A 186 14.05 8.28 1.34
C GLY A 186 15.26 7.77 2.11
N HIS A 187 16.47 8.23 1.78
CA HIS A 187 17.67 7.89 2.54
C HIS A 187 17.66 8.48 3.95
N ALA A 188 17.21 9.74 4.11
CA ALA A 188 17.05 10.34 5.42
C ALA A 188 16.02 9.57 6.28
N LEU A 189 14.91 9.13 5.68
CA LEU A 189 13.89 8.33 6.35
C LEU A 189 14.44 6.97 6.82
N MET A 190 15.24 6.28 6.00
CA MET A 190 15.93 5.06 6.39
C MET A 190 16.92 5.29 7.52
N GLY A 191 17.67 6.41 7.47
CA GLY A 191 18.56 6.80 8.55
C GLY A 191 17.83 7.01 9.88
N ILE A 192 16.64 7.62 9.85
CA ILE A 192 15.78 7.82 11.02
C ILE A 192 15.32 6.46 11.57
N ARG A 193 14.89 5.55 10.71
CA ARG A 193 14.50 4.19 11.10
C ARG A 193 15.62 3.44 11.78
N ASP A 194 16.84 3.56 11.26
CA ASP A 194 18.00 2.82 11.78
C ASP A 194 18.51 3.42 13.10
N ASN A 195 18.57 4.76 13.22
CA ASN A 195 18.91 5.43 14.46
C ASN A 195 18.44 6.89 14.50
N GLU A 196 17.28 7.12 15.12
CA GLU A 196 16.66 8.44 15.23
C GLU A 196 17.53 9.44 16.00
N THR A 197 18.19 9.01 17.09
CA THR A 197 19.04 9.89 17.93
C THR A 197 20.24 10.40 17.14
N ARG A 198 20.86 9.53 16.33
CA ARG A 198 21.97 9.92 15.45
C ARG A 198 21.51 10.95 14.41
N MET A 199 20.36 10.75 13.78
CA MET A 199 19.84 11.67 12.77
C MET A 199 19.50 13.04 13.36
N ARG A 200 19.00 13.10 14.60
CA ARG A 200 18.79 14.36 15.34
C ARG A 200 20.11 15.07 15.63
N ALA A 201 21.12 14.33 16.09
CA ALA A 201 22.45 14.88 16.35
C ALA A 201 23.11 15.45 15.08
N LEU A 202 22.81 14.89 13.91
CA LEU A 202 23.25 15.40 12.60
C LEU A 202 22.42 16.59 12.10
N GLY A 203 21.45 17.09 12.88
CA GLY A 203 20.63 18.26 12.54
C GLY A 203 19.44 17.99 11.61
N TYR A 204 19.07 16.73 11.35
CA TYR A 204 17.92 16.44 10.52
C TYR A 204 16.61 16.74 11.27
N PRO A 205 15.60 17.39 10.62
CA PRO A 205 14.29 17.67 11.20
C PRO A 205 13.42 16.41 11.19
N VAL A 206 13.71 15.45 12.08
CA VAL A 206 13.13 14.10 12.12
C VAL A 206 11.61 14.12 12.08
N PHE A 207 10.98 14.92 12.96
CA PHE A 207 9.51 15.02 13.02
C PHE A 207 8.89 15.45 11.68
N ARG A 208 9.48 16.47 11.01
CA ARG A 208 8.96 16.95 9.73
C ARG A 208 9.10 15.89 8.63
N LEU A 209 10.22 15.16 8.61
CA LEU A 209 10.46 14.09 7.64
C LEU A 209 9.48 12.92 7.83
N GLN A 210 9.24 12.51 9.07
CA GLN A 210 8.26 11.48 9.39
C GLN A 210 6.83 11.93 9.07
N LEU A 211 6.47 13.19 9.38
CA LEU A 211 5.15 13.74 9.09
C LEU A 211 4.86 13.79 7.59
N VAL A 212 5.82 14.27 6.78
CA VAL A 212 5.70 14.29 5.32
C VAL A 212 5.58 12.88 4.76
N ALA A 213 6.36 11.92 5.27
CA ALA A 213 6.25 10.53 4.85
C ALA A 213 4.87 9.94 5.18
N PHE A 214 4.34 10.24 6.36
CA PHE A 214 3.03 9.78 6.81
C PHE A 214 1.89 10.39 5.99
N ALA A 215 1.98 11.69 5.67
CA ALA A 215 1.04 12.40 4.80
C ALA A 215 1.01 11.83 3.38
N ILE A 216 2.19 11.57 2.79
CA ILE A 216 2.32 10.96 1.47
C ILE A 216 1.72 9.56 1.46
N ALA A 217 2.03 8.74 2.47
CA ALA A 217 1.48 7.39 2.57
C ALA A 217 -0.05 7.42 2.72
N GLY A 218 -0.59 8.33 3.54
CA GLY A 218 -2.03 8.54 3.68
C GLY A 218 -2.69 9.00 2.38
N ALA A 219 -2.06 9.91 1.63
CA ALA A 219 -2.56 10.35 0.33
C ALA A 219 -2.65 9.21 -0.69
N ILE A 220 -1.62 8.36 -0.77
CA ILE A 220 -1.61 7.20 -1.67
C ILE A 220 -2.61 6.14 -1.21
N ALA A 221 -2.76 5.92 0.10
CA ALA A 221 -3.79 5.05 0.65
C ALA A 221 -5.20 5.56 0.30
N GLY A 222 -5.44 6.88 0.41
CA GLY A 222 -6.69 7.50 0.00
C GLY A 222 -6.97 7.36 -1.50
N LEU A 223 -5.94 7.51 -2.33
CA LEU A 223 -6.05 7.25 -3.77
C LEU A 223 -6.46 5.80 -4.05
N SER A 224 -5.86 4.82 -3.35
CA SER A 224 -6.25 3.42 -3.49
C SER A 224 -7.71 3.18 -3.05
N GLY A 225 -8.16 3.85 -1.99
CA GLY A 225 -9.56 3.81 -1.54
C GLY A 225 -10.54 4.38 -2.58
N ALA A 226 -10.17 5.50 -3.21
CA ALA A 226 -10.97 6.10 -4.27
C ALA A 226 -11.10 5.21 -5.50
N LEU A 227 -10.00 4.56 -5.91
CA LEU A 227 -10.01 3.59 -7.01
C LEU A 227 -10.82 2.34 -6.66
N LEU A 228 -10.75 1.89 -5.39
CA LEU A 228 -11.53 0.74 -4.92
C LEU A 228 -13.04 1.06 -4.93
N ALA A 229 -13.44 2.25 -4.48
CA ALA A 229 -14.81 2.74 -4.51
C ALA A 229 -15.38 2.75 -5.93
N GLY A 230 -14.63 3.36 -6.88
CA GLY A 230 -15.02 3.38 -8.29
C GLY A 230 -15.07 1.98 -8.94
N GLY A 231 -14.18 1.07 -8.51
CA GLY A 231 -14.13 -0.30 -9.00
C GLY A 231 -15.26 -1.18 -8.53
N ASN A 232 -15.59 -1.10 -7.25
CA ASN A 232 -16.61 -1.95 -6.64
C ASN A 232 -18.04 -1.38 -6.79
N GLY A 233 -18.18 -0.08 -7.09
CA GLY A 233 -19.48 0.60 -7.10
C GLY A 233 -20.17 0.68 -5.73
N PHE A 234 -19.46 0.25 -4.67
CA PHE A 234 -19.98 0.19 -3.31
C PHE A 234 -18.87 0.52 -2.31
N VAL A 235 -19.20 1.30 -1.30
CA VAL A 235 -18.29 1.70 -0.21
C VAL A 235 -18.95 1.37 1.12
N SER A 236 -18.25 0.58 1.95
CA SER A 236 -18.70 0.22 3.30
C SER A 236 -17.71 0.72 4.34
N PRO A 237 -18.17 1.16 5.52
CA PRO A 237 -17.30 1.49 6.66
C PRO A 237 -16.38 0.34 7.07
N ALA A 238 -16.77 -0.91 6.82
CA ALA A 238 -15.96 -2.09 7.12
C ALA A 238 -14.56 -2.03 6.48
N THR A 239 -14.37 -1.28 5.39
CA THR A 239 -13.05 -1.05 4.77
C THR A 239 -12.11 -0.23 5.65
N MET A 240 -12.63 0.51 6.64
CA MET A 240 -11.87 1.32 7.60
C MET A 240 -11.50 0.56 8.86
N HIS A 241 -12.06 -0.63 9.06
CA HIS A 241 -11.85 -1.41 10.27
C HIS A 241 -10.37 -1.77 10.44
N TRP A 242 -9.89 -1.80 11.68
CA TRP A 242 -8.47 -2.03 11.99
C TRP A 242 -7.94 -3.37 11.45
N THR A 243 -8.80 -4.37 11.29
CA THR A 243 -8.45 -5.66 10.68
C THR A 243 -7.92 -5.52 9.26
N GLN A 244 -8.43 -4.55 8.48
CA GLN A 244 -7.92 -4.25 7.14
C GLN A 244 -6.49 -3.69 7.20
N SER A 245 -6.20 -2.82 8.20
CA SER A 245 -4.82 -2.36 8.43
C SER A 245 -3.89 -3.52 8.82
N ALA A 246 -4.37 -4.45 9.65
CA ALA A 246 -3.61 -5.63 10.02
C ALA A 246 -3.34 -6.54 8.80
N THR A 247 -4.34 -6.75 7.94
CA THR A 247 -4.18 -7.51 6.70
C THR A 247 -3.15 -6.87 5.77
N LEU A 248 -3.19 -5.54 5.59
CA LEU A 248 -2.17 -4.82 4.81
C LEU A 248 -0.77 -4.97 5.42
N LEU A 249 -0.66 -4.92 6.75
CA LEU A 249 0.61 -5.12 7.45
C LEU A 249 1.16 -6.52 7.17
N VAL A 250 0.31 -7.54 7.24
CA VAL A 250 0.65 -8.92 6.92
C VAL A 250 1.16 -9.03 5.47
N MET A 251 0.46 -8.44 4.50
CA MET A 251 0.90 -8.41 3.10
C MET A 251 2.31 -7.82 2.97
N VAL A 252 2.58 -6.70 3.66
CA VAL A 252 3.89 -6.05 3.63
C VAL A 252 4.98 -6.92 4.26
N VAL A 253 4.67 -7.62 5.35
CA VAL A 253 5.60 -8.55 6.03
C VAL A 253 5.91 -9.74 5.12
N ILE A 254 4.90 -10.39 4.54
CA ILE A 254 5.08 -11.51 3.58
C ILE A 254 5.93 -11.07 2.40
N GLY A 255 5.65 -9.90 1.83
CA GLY A 255 6.39 -9.40 0.69
C GLY A 255 7.82 -8.97 1.00
N GLY A 256 8.09 -8.55 2.23
CA GLY A 256 9.41 -8.13 2.72
C GLY A 256 9.53 -6.64 2.97
N LEU A 257 9.69 -6.30 4.25
CA LEU A 257 9.81 -4.94 4.76
C LEU A 257 11.00 -4.17 4.15
N GLY A 258 10.78 -2.88 3.84
CA GLY A 258 11.84 -1.99 3.40
C GLY A 258 12.36 -2.25 1.98
N ARG A 259 11.64 -3.03 1.18
CA ARG A 259 11.89 -3.22 -0.25
C ARG A 259 10.81 -2.54 -1.05
N SER A 260 11.19 -1.78 -2.08
CA SER A 260 10.23 -1.00 -2.89
C SER A 260 9.09 -1.85 -3.48
N TRP A 261 9.37 -3.11 -3.81
CA TRP A 261 8.41 -4.07 -4.38
C TRP A 261 7.83 -5.03 -3.34
N GLY A 262 8.24 -4.92 -2.05
CA GLY A 262 7.77 -5.81 -0.99
C GLY A 262 6.25 -5.74 -0.83
N GLY A 263 5.69 -4.54 -0.63
CA GLY A 263 4.24 -4.35 -0.49
C GLY A 263 3.44 -4.94 -1.65
N PRO A 264 3.71 -4.55 -2.92
CA PRO A 264 3.03 -5.11 -4.09
C PRO A 264 3.12 -6.64 -4.20
N VAL A 265 4.30 -7.21 -4.03
CA VAL A 265 4.49 -8.68 -4.10
C VAL A 265 3.70 -9.38 -3.00
N GLY A 266 3.72 -8.85 -1.78
CA GLY A 266 2.95 -9.42 -0.66
C GLY A 266 1.44 -9.34 -0.90
N ALA A 267 0.94 -8.25 -1.46
CA ALA A 267 -0.48 -8.10 -1.81
C ALA A 267 -0.91 -9.11 -2.89
N VAL A 268 -0.09 -9.30 -3.93
CA VAL A 268 -0.36 -10.32 -4.96
C VAL A 268 -0.43 -11.71 -4.35
N VAL A 269 0.58 -12.09 -3.57
CA VAL A 269 0.64 -13.42 -2.93
C VAL A 269 -0.56 -13.63 -2.01
N TRP A 270 -0.87 -12.64 -1.17
CA TRP A 270 -1.99 -12.73 -0.24
C TRP A 270 -3.32 -12.91 -0.95
N LEU A 271 -3.65 -12.03 -1.92
CA LEU A 271 -4.94 -12.06 -2.60
C LEU A 271 -5.12 -13.29 -3.49
N VAL A 272 -4.05 -13.75 -4.14
CA VAL A 272 -4.11 -15.00 -4.93
C VAL A 272 -4.36 -16.20 -4.01
N LEU A 273 -3.69 -16.26 -2.86
CA LEU A 273 -3.92 -17.33 -1.87
C LEU A 273 -5.32 -17.23 -1.25
N GLU A 274 -5.78 -16.03 -0.91
CA GLU A 274 -7.12 -15.79 -0.40
C GLU A 274 -8.18 -16.29 -1.39
N GLU A 275 -8.05 -15.95 -2.67
CA GLU A 275 -8.97 -16.37 -3.72
C GLU A 275 -8.94 -17.90 -3.93
N ALA A 276 -7.76 -18.49 -4.01
CA ALA A 276 -7.59 -19.92 -4.16
C ALA A 276 -8.18 -20.70 -2.98
N LEU A 277 -7.99 -20.23 -1.75
CA LEU A 277 -8.50 -20.90 -0.56
C LEU A 277 -10.03 -20.77 -0.42
N LYS A 278 -10.60 -19.60 -0.78
CA LYS A 278 -12.06 -19.39 -0.78
C LYS A 278 -12.81 -20.36 -1.69
N GLN A 279 -12.19 -20.78 -2.78
CA GLN A 279 -12.79 -21.76 -3.70
C GLN A 279 -12.82 -23.18 -3.12
N HIS A 280 -11.98 -23.50 -2.12
CA HIS A 280 -11.82 -24.85 -1.58
C HIS A 280 -12.40 -25.02 -0.18
N THR A 281 -12.52 -23.97 0.61
CA THR A 281 -12.98 -24.07 2.01
C THR A 281 -13.64 -22.79 2.52
N GLU A 282 -14.72 -22.95 3.28
CA GLU A 282 -15.36 -21.84 3.99
C GLU A 282 -14.48 -21.27 5.11
N HIS A 283 -13.60 -22.11 5.67
CA HIS A 283 -12.69 -21.73 6.76
C HIS A 283 -11.31 -21.26 6.26
N TRP A 284 -11.28 -20.55 5.12
CA TRP A 284 -10.06 -20.09 4.46
C TRP A 284 -9.10 -19.27 5.33
N HIS A 285 -9.58 -18.66 6.43
CA HIS A 285 -8.75 -17.92 7.38
C HIS A 285 -7.77 -18.83 8.14
N MET A 286 -8.13 -20.08 8.41
CA MET A 286 -7.30 -21.03 9.15
C MET A 286 -6.01 -21.42 8.39
N PRO A 287 -6.07 -21.95 7.16
CA PRO A 287 -4.87 -22.28 6.40
C PRO A 287 -4.05 -21.03 6.07
N LEU A 288 -4.68 -19.88 5.89
CA LEU A 288 -4.01 -18.62 5.62
C LEU A 288 -3.22 -18.13 6.85
N GLY A 289 -3.78 -18.27 8.06
CA GLY A 289 -3.09 -17.98 9.32
C GLY A 289 -1.90 -18.91 9.56
N LEU A 290 -2.06 -20.21 9.28
CA LEU A 290 -0.97 -21.20 9.40
C LEU A 290 0.18 -20.90 8.42
N LEU A 291 -0.15 -20.53 7.18
CA LEU A 291 0.83 -20.10 6.18
C LEU A 291 1.58 -18.85 6.65
N LEU A 292 0.89 -17.91 7.29
CA LEU A 292 1.50 -16.70 7.83
C LEU A 292 2.55 -17.03 8.91
N ILE A 293 2.21 -17.95 9.82
CA ILE A 293 3.13 -18.45 10.84
C ILE A 293 4.34 -19.12 10.16
N ALA A 294 4.10 -19.95 9.15
CA ALA A 294 5.17 -20.61 8.40
C ALA A 294 6.11 -19.59 7.72
N VAL A 295 5.56 -18.56 7.05
CA VAL A 295 6.37 -17.50 6.43
C VAL A 295 7.14 -16.71 7.49
N ALA A 296 6.55 -16.39 8.62
CA ALA A 296 7.22 -15.67 9.70
C ALA A 296 8.40 -16.47 10.29
N LEU A 297 8.26 -17.79 10.42
CA LEU A 297 9.30 -18.67 10.95
C LEU A 297 10.41 -18.96 9.94
N TRP A 298 10.07 -19.22 8.67
CA TRP A 298 11.01 -19.71 7.67
C TRP A 298 11.52 -18.62 6.72
N ALA A 299 10.78 -17.53 6.53
CA ALA A 299 11.17 -16.42 5.68
C ALA A 299 11.15 -15.06 6.40
N PRO A 300 11.92 -14.84 7.48
CA PRO A 300 11.86 -13.62 8.29
C PRO A 300 12.27 -12.35 7.51
N LYS A 301 12.87 -12.50 6.32
CA LYS A 301 13.22 -11.40 5.40
C LYS A 301 12.17 -11.19 4.31
N GLY A 302 11.05 -11.91 4.34
CA GLY A 302 9.97 -11.89 3.35
C GLY A 302 10.33 -12.57 2.03
N LEU A 303 9.31 -12.88 1.21
CA LEU A 303 9.47 -13.59 -0.07
C LEU A 303 10.32 -12.83 -1.09
N ALA A 304 10.27 -11.52 -1.10
CA ALA A 304 11.14 -10.70 -1.96
C ALA A 304 12.65 -10.82 -1.62
N ALA A 305 13.01 -11.48 -0.50
CA ALA A 305 14.39 -11.82 -0.17
C ALA A 305 14.93 -12.99 -0.99
N LEU A 306 14.08 -13.93 -1.37
CA LEU A 306 14.46 -15.11 -2.14
C LEU A 306 14.95 -14.73 -3.54
N TYR A 307 14.46 -13.61 -4.10
CA TYR A 307 14.90 -13.11 -5.40
C TYR A 307 16.31 -12.49 -5.39
N LYS A 308 16.87 -12.13 -4.22
CA LYS A 308 18.25 -11.65 -4.12
C LYS A 308 19.19 -12.83 -3.89
N ARG A 309 19.52 -13.55 -4.95
CA ARG A 309 20.63 -14.52 -4.96
C ARG A 309 21.88 -13.85 -4.39
N ARG A 310 22.46 -14.49 -3.38
CA ARG A 310 23.67 -14.22 -2.64
C ARG A 310 24.75 -13.55 -3.51
N LEU A 311 25.04 -12.28 -3.26
CA LEU A 311 26.38 -11.78 -3.46
C LEU A 311 27.17 -12.34 -2.27
N PRO A 312 28.23 -13.11 -2.47
CA PRO A 312 29.10 -13.51 -1.39
C PRO A 312 29.65 -12.23 -0.76
N LEU A 313 29.45 -12.09 0.55
CA LEU A 313 30.20 -11.13 1.33
C LEU A 313 31.67 -11.56 1.14
N THR A 314 32.43 -10.75 0.44
CA THR A 314 33.88 -10.90 0.38
C THR A 314 34.40 -10.88 1.83
N PRO A 315 35.07 -11.94 2.29
CA PRO A 315 35.72 -11.94 3.60
C PRO A 315 37.05 -11.18 3.43
N THR A 316 36.98 -9.88 3.53
CA THR A 316 38.20 -9.06 3.55
C THR A 316 38.17 -8.19 4.78
N LEU A 317 39.23 -8.33 5.57
CA LEU A 317 39.67 -7.54 6.71
C LEU A 317 39.46 -8.12 8.13
N SER A 318 39.57 -9.44 8.29
CA SER A 318 39.80 -10.03 9.62
C SER A 318 41.18 -10.69 9.81
N ALA A 319 42.04 -10.74 8.79
CA ALA A 319 43.31 -11.46 8.90
C ALA A 319 44.57 -10.58 8.93
N ALA A 320 44.45 -9.25 8.89
CA ALA A 320 45.61 -8.36 8.85
C ALA A 320 45.96 -7.67 10.21
N GLY A 321 45.36 -8.12 11.31
CA GLY A 321 45.55 -7.46 12.63
C GLY A 321 46.14 -8.37 13.73
N ARG A 322 46.67 -9.55 13.44
CA ARG A 322 47.40 -10.37 14.43
C ARG A 322 48.74 -10.82 13.91
N GLY A 323 49.74 -10.00 14.13
CA GLY A 323 51.09 -10.39 13.82
C GLY A 323 52.07 -9.23 13.98
N SER A 324 52.31 -8.77 15.17
CA SER A 324 53.60 -8.21 15.58
C SER A 324 53.63 -8.11 17.10
N LYS A 325 53.97 -9.21 17.75
CA LYS A 325 54.71 -9.24 19.02
C LYS A 325 56.08 -9.68 18.67
N ALA A 326 57.04 -8.84 18.90
CA ALA A 326 58.42 -9.20 19.30
C ALA A 326 59.30 -7.94 19.36
N PRO A 327 60.38 -8.01 20.10
CA PRO A 327 60.58 -8.40 21.50
C PRO A 327 60.88 -7.21 22.41
#